data_9e357cd8c32b1a4ce648f58307d4796e
#
_entry.id   9e357cd8c32b1a4ce648f58307d4796e
#
_cell.length_a   1.000
_cell.length_b   1.000
_cell.length_c   1.000
_cell.angle_alpha   90.00
_cell.angle_beta   90.00
_cell.angle_gamma   90.00
#
_symmetry.space_group_name_H-M   'P 1'
#
loop_
_entity.id
_entity.type
_entity.pdbx_description
1 polymer ?
#
loop_
_entity_poly.entity_id
_entity_poly.type
_entity_poly.pdbx_seq_one_letter_code
_entity_poly.pdbx_strand_id
1 'polypeptide(L)'
;MSTPRPPSSHPERRFRDAMAQFATGVTIIAAPLKPGQYVGFTANSFNSVSLDPPLIVWSLARHSRSLAAFESATRYAVSVLAQDQVALAHRFSRPHVDRFAGVDFRLGAAGAPLIEGAVAWLECRHHALHPAGDHMLFIGEVEACALRTAPPLVWHGGKYLAAAD
;
A
#
# COMPACT_ATOMS: atom_id res chain seq x y z
N MET A 1 17.03 -27.20 11.98
CA MET A 1 15.96 -27.39 10.97
C MET A 1 14.62 -27.16 11.68
N SER A 2 13.90 -26.09 11.36
CA SER A 2 12.60 -25.80 11.98
C SER A 2 11.54 -26.71 11.38
N THR A 3 10.85 -27.50 12.21
CA THR A 3 9.76 -28.38 11.77
C THR A 3 8.65 -27.54 11.13
N PRO A 4 8.12 -27.94 9.96
CA PRO A 4 7.02 -27.24 9.34
C PRO A 4 5.81 -27.22 10.27
N ARG A 5 5.26 -26.03 10.51
CA ARG A 5 4.00 -25.89 11.26
C ARG A 5 2.89 -26.57 10.47
N PRO A 6 2.10 -27.49 11.08
CA PRO A 6 1.01 -28.15 10.37
C PRO A 6 0.00 -27.08 9.87
N PRO A 7 -0.54 -27.24 8.65
CA PRO A 7 -1.50 -26.31 8.09
C PRO A 7 -2.78 -26.29 8.94
N SER A 8 -3.37 -25.09 9.11
CA SER A 8 -4.67 -24.92 9.77
C SER A 8 -5.74 -25.78 9.09
N SER A 9 -6.67 -26.32 9.86
CA SER A 9 -7.85 -27.07 9.34
C SER A 9 -8.86 -26.18 8.60
N HIS A 10 -8.82 -24.84 8.81
CA HIS A 10 -9.73 -23.91 8.14
C HIS A 10 -9.19 -23.47 6.78
N PRO A 11 -9.97 -23.64 5.66
CA PRO A 11 -9.53 -23.29 4.30
C PRO A 11 -9.03 -21.86 4.15
N GLU A 12 -9.75 -20.88 4.70
CA GLU A 12 -9.36 -19.46 4.63
C GLU A 12 -8.02 -19.17 5.32
N ARG A 13 -7.78 -19.81 6.46
CA ARG A 13 -6.52 -19.66 7.20
C ARG A 13 -5.36 -20.29 6.44
N ARG A 14 -5.59 -21.46 5.84
CA ARG A 14 -4.57 -22.12 4.99
C ARG A 14 -4.20 -21.23 3.80
N PHE A 15 -5.19 -20.60 3.16
CA PHE A 15 -4.96 -19.67 2.06
C PHE A 15 -4.13 -18.45 2.52
N ARG A 16 -4.49 -17.83 3.65
CA ARG A 16 -3.72 -16.71 4.22
C ARG A 16 -2.29 -17.12 4.58
N ASP A 17 -2.12 -18.30 5.19
CA ASP A 17 -0.79 -18.81 5.57
C ASP A 17 0.07 -19.06 4.32
N ALA A 18 -0.52 -19.56 3.23
CA ALA A 18 0.17 -19.75 1.95
C ALA A 18 0.55 -18.42 1.30
N MET A 19 -0.39 -17.45 1.22
CA MET A 19 -0.11 -16.13 0.69
C MET A 19 0.93 -15.36 1.50
N ALA A 20 0.98 -15.57 2.83
CA ALA A 20 1.97 -14.95 3.69
C ALA A 20 3.42 -15.42 3.41
N GLN A 21 3.62 -16.53 2.66
CA GLN A 21 4.95 -16.98 2.21
C GLN A 21 5.48 -16.12 1.04
N PHE A 22 4.63 -15.41 0.35
CA PHE A 22 5.05 -14.48 -0.68
C PHE A 22 5.52 -13.18 -0.03
N ALA A 23 6.83 -12.96 0.00
CA ALA A 23 7.41 -11.73 0.52
C ALA A 23 7.05 -10.54 -0.38
N THR A 24 6.54 -9.46 0.20
CA THR A 24 6.16 -8.25 -0.53
C THR A 24 6.85 -7.03 0.04
N GLY A 25 6.97 -5.98 -0.76
CA GLY A 25 7.15 -4.63 -0.24
C GLY A 25 5.93 -4.16 0.55
N VAL A 26 6.07 -3.03 1.22
CA VAL A 26 5.01 -2.37 1.97
C VAL A 26 4.83 -0.96 1.45
N THR A 27 3.60 -0.57 1.16
CA THR A 27 3.30 0.75 0.64
C THR A 27 2.30 1.49 1.52
N ILE A 28 2.34 2.82 1.50
CA ILE A 28 1.22 3.67 1.89
C ILE A 28 0.63 4.24 0.62
N ILE A 29 -0.67 4.01 0.43
CA ILE A 29 -1.45 4.60 -0.65
C ILE A 29 -2.26 5.74 -0.06
N ALA A 30 -2.14 6.94 -0.65
CA ALA A 30 -2.73 8.16 -0.12
C ALA A 30 -3.39 8.99 -1.21
N ALA A 31 -4.52 9.61 -0.89
CA ALA A 31 -5.24 10.51 -1.79
C ALA A 31 -5.75 11.75 -1.05
N PRO A 32 -5.93 12.89 -1.75
CA PRO A 32 -6.62 14.04 -1.19
C PRO A 32 -8.11 13.69 -1.01
N LEU A 33 -8.71 14.16 0.09
CA LEU A 33 -10.13 14.01 0.38
C LEU A 33 -10.87 15.34 0.26
N LYS A 34 -10.37 16.35 0.95
CA LYS A 34 -10.80 17.76 0.92
C LYS A 34 -9.55 18.62 1.14
N PRO A 35 -9.61 19.94 0.91
CA PRO A 35 -8.49 20.81 1.23
C PRO A 35 -7.96 20.58 2.64
N GLY A 36 -6.67 20.20 2.76
CA GLY A 36 -6.01 19.87 4.02
C GLY A 36 -6.42 18.54 4.69
N GLN A 37 -7.25 17.73 4.05
CA GLN A 37 -7.66 16.41 4.53
C GLN A 37 -7.26 15.33 3.55
N TYR A 38 -6.76 14.23 4.07
CA TYR A 38 -6.23 13.12 3.28
C TYR A 38 -6.75 11.79 3.77
N VAL A 39 -6.84 10.85 2.86
CA VAL A 39 -7.09 9.44 3.16
C VAL A 39 -5.84 8.63 2.80
N GLY A 40 -5.54 7.61 3.58
CA GLY A 40 -4.40 6.74 3.29
C GLY A 40 -4.49 5.44 4.07
N PHE A 41 -3.83 4.39 3.58
CA PHE A 41 -3.74 3.11 4.27
C PHE A 41 -2.48 2.36 3.84
N THR A 42 -2.08 1.39 4.67
CA THR A 42 -0.97 0.48 4.38
C THR A 42 -1.44 -0.66 3.50
N ALA A 43 -0.76 -0.88 2.39
CA ALA A 43 -1.05 -1.97 1.46
C ALA A 43 0.22 -2.76 1.12
N ASN A 44 0.06 -4.07 0.98
CA ASN A 44 1.05 -4.98 0.39
C ASN A 44 0.51 -5.68 -0.88
N SER A 45 -0.66 -5.28 -1.36
CA SER A 45 -1.28 -5.76 -2.59
C SER A 45 -0.79 -5.03 -3.85
N PHE A 46 0.14 -4.09 -3.69
CA PHE A 46 0.70 -3.32 -4.78
C PHE A 46 1.57 -4.17 -5.71
N ASN A 47 1.35 -4.01 -7.04
CA ASN A 47 2.20 -4.62 -8.07
C ASN A 47 2.18 -3.79 -9.37
N SER A 48 3.19 -4.02 -10.24
CA SER A 48 3.22 -3.51 -11.60
C SER A 48 2.30 -4.31 -12.51
N VAL A 49 1.75 -3.66 -13.54
CA VAL A 49 0.85 -4.28 -14.53
C VAL A 49 1.37 -4.12 -15.95
N SER A 50 1.79 -2.91 -16.35
CA SER A 50 2.17 -2.59 -17.72
C SER A 50 3.26 -1.51 -17.71
N LEU A 51 4.08 -1.50 -18.76
CA LEU A 51 5.07 -0.44 -19.00
C LEU A 51 4.59 0.58 -20.02
N ASP A 52 3.69 0.19 -20.93
CA ASP A 52 3.12 1.07 -21.95
C ASP A 52 1.60 0.77 -22.12
N PRO A 53 0.72 1.63 -21.59
CA PRO A 53 1.02 2.70 -20.64
C PRO A 53 1.55 2.15 -19.30
N PRO A 54 2.23 2.98 -18.47
CA PRO A 54 2.76 2.54 -17.19
C PRO A 54 1.63 2.36 -16.17
N LEU A 55 1.25 1.11 -15.92
CA LEU A 55 0.15 0.75 -15.02
C LEU A 55 0.62 -0.01 -13.80
N ILE A 56 -0.04 0.29 -12.68
CA ILE A 56 0.10 -0.44 -11.41
C ILE A 56 -1.27 -0.92 -10.94
N VAL A 57 -1.27 -1.90 -10.04
CA VAL A 57 -2.48 -2.40 -9.37
C VAL A 57 -2.28 -2.44 -7.86
N TRP A 58 -3.37 -2.22 -7.14
CA TRP A 58 -3.50 -2.50 -5.72
C TRP A 58 -4.97 -2.82 -5.39
N SER A 59 -5.23 -3.39 -4.23
CA SER A 59 -6.59 -3.75 -3.83
C SER A 59 -6.96 -3.21 -2.46
N LEU A 60 -8.27 -2.96 -2.27
CA LEU A 60 -8.85 -2.50 -1.02
C LEU A 60 -10.11 -3.31 -0.72
N ALA A 61 -10.25 -3.76 0.52
CA ALA A 61 -11.44 -4.50 0.94
C ALA A 61 -12.71 -3.65 0.80
N ARG A 62 -13.79 -4.25 0.29
CA ARG A 62 -15.07 -3.55 0.05
C ARG A 62 -15.72 -3.00 1.32
N HIS A 63 -15.42 -3.57 2.47
CA HIS A 63 -15.87 -3.07 3.77
C HIS A 63 -14.97 -1.96 4.36
N SER A 64 -13.90 -1.57 3.65
CA SER A 64 -13.02 -0.50 4.11
C SER A 64 -13.74 0.84 4.12
N ARG A 65 -13.60 1.59 5.22
CA ARG A 65 -14.13 2.96 5.33
C ARG A 65 -13.48 3.96 4.37
N SER A 66 -12.31 3.62 3.86
CA SER A 66 -11.59 4.45 2.90
C SER A 66 -12.04 4.19 1.45
N LEU A 67 -12.88 3.16 1.20
CA LEU A 67 -13.22 2.75 -0.16
C LEU A 67 -13.84 3.89 -0.96
N ALA A 68 -14.92 4.50 -0.46
CA ALA A 68 -15.63 5.57 -1.16
C ALA A 68 -14.72 6.78 -1.47
N ALA A 69 -13.76 7.09 -0.58
CA ALA A 69 -12.79 8.15 -0.80
C ALA A 69 -11.86 7.83 -1.96
N PHE A 70 -11.35 6.60 -2.04
CA PHE A 70 -10.48 6.18 -3.15
C PHE A 70 -11.23 5.98 -4.47
N GLU A 71 -12.49 5.53 -4.44
CA GLU A 71 -13.34 5.43 -5.64
C GLU A 71 -13.63 6.80 -6.25
N SER A 72 -13.77 7.84 -5.42
CA SER A 72 -14.01 9.22 -5.87
C SER A 72 -12.72 9.99 -6.22
N ALA A 73 -11.57 9.53 -5.76
CA ALA A 73 -10.30 10.18 -6.04
C ALA A 73 -9.89 9.98 -7.50
N THR A 74 -9.65 11.07 -8.22
CA THR A 74 -9.13 11.01 -9.60
C THR A 74 -7.63 10.73 -9.65
N ARG A 75 -6.91 11.04 -8.57
CA ARG A 75 -5.46 10.86 -8.41
C ARG A 75 -5.13 10.42 -7.00
N TYR A 76 -4.06 9.67 -6.87
CA TYR A 76 -3.50 9.20 -5.61
C TYR A 76 -1.99 9.00 -5.72
N ALA A 77 -1.33 8.84 -4.59
CA ALA A 77 0.09 8.53 -4.55
C ALA A 77 0.34 7.19 -3.86
N VAL A 78 1.38 6.50 -4.31
CA VAL A 78 1.92 5.30 -3.68
C VAL A 78 3.32 5.61 -3.17
N SER A 79 3.55 5.44 -1.87
CA SER A 79 4.87 5.58 -1.25
C SER A 79 5.34 4.20 -0.81
N VAL A 80 6.43 3.70 -1.40
CA VAL A 80 7.07 2.43 -1.02
C VAL A 80 7.93 2.69 0.21
N LEU A 81 7.61 2.05 1.33
CA LEU A 81 8.23 2.34 2.62
C LEU A 81 9.67 1.84 2.73
N ALA A 82 10.49 2.61 3.41
CA ALA A 82 11.83 2.20 3.84
C ALA A 82 11.76 1.30 5.08
N GLN A 83 12.81 0.53 5.31
CA GLN A 83 12.94 -0.44 6.39
C GLN A 83 12.69 0.16 7.79
N ASP A 84 13.08 1.40 8.02
CA ASP A 84 12.91 2.13 9.28
C ASP A 84 11.50 2.70 9.50
N GLN A 85 10.59 2.55 8.52
CA GLN A 85 9.23 3.09 8.55
C GLN A 85 8.17 2.09 9.05
N VAL A 86 8.54 1.08 9.82
CA VAL A 86 7.61 0.08 10.42
C VAL A 86 6.50 0.76 11.23
N ALA A 87 6.84 1.80 12.00
CA ALA A 87 5.86 2.55 12.80
C ALA A 87 4.78 3.20 11.94
N LEU A 88 5.14 3.74 10.77
CA LEU A 88 4.19 4.30 9.81
C LEU A 88 3.30 3.20 9.20
N ALA A 89 3.89 2.07 8.81
CA ALA A 89 3.12 0.93 8.30
C ALA A 89 2.04 0.47 9.31
N HIS A 90 2.40 0.35 10.59
CA HIS A 90 1.44 0.04 11.64
C HIS A 90 0.38 1.13 11.82
N ARG A 91 0.76 2.41 11.78
CA ARG A 91 -0.17 3.52 11.96
C ARG A 91 -1.23 3.55 10.86
N PHE A 92 -0.83 3.43 9.60
CA PHE A 92 -1.73 3.47 8.46
C PHE A 92 -2.59 2.21 8.30
N SER A 93 -2.27 1.11 9.00
CA SER A 93 -3.10 -0.09 9.07
C SER A 93 -4.18 -0.03 10.16
N ARG A 94 -4.06 0.87 11.15
CA ARG A 94 -5.01 0.95 12.28
C ARG A 94 -6.32 1.64 11.88
N PRO A 95 -7.48 1.13 12.31
CA PRO A 95 -8.75 1.84 12.21
C PRO A 95 -8.81 2.97 13.25
N HIS A 96 -9.69 3.96 13.01
CA HIS A 96 -10.08 4.99 13.99
C HIS A 96 -8.98 5.94 14.49
N VAL A 97 -7.88 6.08 13.78
CA VAL A 97 -6.84 7.07 14.10
C VAL A 97 -6.74 8.10 12.98
N ASP A 98 -6.38 9.33 13.34
CA ASP A 98 -5.88 10.28 12.35
C ASP A 98 -4.49 9.80 11.89
N ARG A 99 -4.47 9.18 10.71
CA ARG A 99 -3.27 8.53 10.18
C ARG A 99 -2.18 9.52 9.81
N PHE A 100 -2.55 10.76 9.43
CA PHE A 100 -1.61 11.78 8.99
C PHE A 100 -1.11 12.71 10.10
N ALA A 101 -1.74 12.74 11.29
CA ALA A 101 -1.31 13.59 12.39
C ALA A 101 0.15 13.30 12.80
N GLY A 102 1.03 14.29 12.71
CA GLY A 102 2.45 14.17 13.04
C GLY A 102 3.25 13.27 12.08
N VAL A 103 2.76 13.06 10.86
CA VAL A 103 3.48 12.35 9.79
C VAL A 103 4.09 13.37 8.86
N ASP A 104 5.36 13.22 8.55
CA ASP A 104 6.05 14.04 7.57
C ASP A 104 5.72 13.57 6.16
N PHE A 105 5.15 14.45 5.36
CA PHE A 105 4.86 14.23 3.95
C PHE A 105 4.93 15.56 3.19
N ARG A 106 5.17 15.46 1.90
CA ARG A 106 4.99 16.58 0.96
C ARG A 106 3.82 16.28 0.03
N LEU A 107 3.26 17.32 -0.57
CA LEU A 107 2.21 17.13 -1.59
C LEU A 107 2.86 16.97 -2.97
N GLY A 108 2.43 15.95 -3.69
CA GLY A 108 2.74 15.79 -5.10
C GLY A 108 2.00 16.81 -5.96
N ALA A 109 2.26 16.78 -7.27
CA ALA A 109 1.69 17.73 -8.24
C ALA A 109 0.15 17.73 -8.24
N ALA A 110 -0.47 16.60 -7.96
CA ALA A 110 -1.93 16.44 -7.86
C ALA A 110 -2.49 16.60 -6.43
N GLY A 111 -1.69 17.06 -5.49
CA GLY A 111 -2.10 17.26 -4.10
C GLY A 111 -2.20 15.98 -3.27
N ALA A 112 -1.76 14.85 -3.78
CA ALA A 112 -1.70 13.60 -3.02
C ALA A 112 -0.47 13.57 -2.10
N PRO A 113 -0.60 13.07 -0.84
CA PRO A 113 0.53 12.98 0.08
C PRO A 113 1.60 11.97 -0.37
N LEU A 114 2.83 12.42 -0.41
CA LEU A 114 4.03 11.62 -0.64
C LEU A 114 4.79 11.52 0.69
N ILE A 115 4.82 10.31 1.28
CA ILE A 115 5.41 10.10 2.61
C ILE A 115 6.91 10.35 2.57
N GLU A 116 7.41 11.25 3.43
CA GLU A 116 8.84 11.52 3.51
C GLU A 116 9.60 10.28 4.01
N GLY A 117 10.83 10.12 3.52
CA GLY A 117 11.67 8.97 3.86
C GLY A 117 11.33 7.65 3.16
N ALA A 118 10.28 7.56 2.34
CA ALA A 118 10.01 6.39 1.52
C ALA A 118 11.13 6.13 0.49
N VAL A 119 11.26 4.90 -0.02
CA VAL A 119 12.29 4.55 -1.02
C VAL A 119 11.86 4.84 -2.45
N ALA A 120 10.54 4.90 -2.70
CA ALA A 120 9.99 5.31 -4.00
C ALA A 120 8.63 5.97 -3.83
N TRP A 121 8.31 6.85 -4.75
CA TRP A 121 7.02 7.53 -4.85
C TRP A 121 6.49 7.42 -6.27
N LEU A 122 5.19 7.09 -6.40
CA LEU A 122 4.49 7.07 -7.67
C LEU A 122 3.26 7.97 -7.53
N GLU A 123 3.12 8.94 -8.41
CA GLU A 123 1.91 9.76 -8.55
C GLU A 123 1.07 9.16 -9.66
N CYS A 124 -0.17 8.80 -9.35
CA CYS A 124 -0.99 8.00 -10.25
C CYS A 124 -2.32 8.69 -10.55
N ARG A 125 -2.74 8.59 -11.80
CA ARG A 125 -4.11 8.85 -12.22
C ARG A 125 -4.93 7.56 -12.11
N HIS A 126 -6.16 7.69 -11.67
CA HIS A 126 -7.09 6.56 -11.67
C HIS A 126 -7.35 6.11 -13.12
N HIS A 127 -7.09 4.84 -13.43
CA HIS A 127 -7.26 4.27 -14.77
C HIS A 127 -8.51 3.39 -14.84
N ALA A 128 -8.66 2.42 -13.94
CA ALA A 128 -9.82 1.52 -13.90
C ALA A 128 -10.09 0.97 -12.50
N LEU A 129 -11.32 0.53 -12.28
CA LEU A 129 -11.80 -0.18 -11.10
C LEU A 129 -12.44 -1.49 -11.49
N HIS A 130 -12.12 -2.56 -10.77
CA HIS A 130 -12.73 -3.86 -10.98
C HIS A 130 -13.11 -4.52 -9.65
N PRO A 131 -14.38 -4.92 -9.47
CA PRO A 131 -14.76 -5.74 -8.32
C PRO A 131 -14.13 -7.13 -8.43
N ALA A 132 -13.53 -7.60 -7.34
CA ALA A 132 -12.86 -8.89 -7.25
C ALA A 132 -13.13 -9.54 -5.88
N GLY A 133 -14.18 -10.36 -5.81
CA GLY A 133 -14.59 -10.98 -4.55
C GLY A 133 -14.96 -9.95 -3.49
N ASP A 134 -14.32 -10.03 -2.33
CA ASP A 134 -14.49 -9.10 -1.19
C ASP A 134 -13.62 -7.83 -1.28
N HIS A 135 -12.92 -7.63 -2.40
CA HIS A 135 -12.06 -6.48 -2.68
C HIS A 135 -12.48 -5.72 -3.95
N MET A 136 -11.98 -4.50 -4.06
CA MET A 136 -11.93 -3.71 -5.30
C MET A 136 -10.47 -3.64 -5.75
N LEU A 137 -10.22 -3.92 -7.02
CA LEU A 137 -8.93 -3.68 -7.68
C LEU A 137 -8.92 -2.27 -8.26
N PHE A 138 -7.88 -1.54 -7.93
CA PHE A 138 -7.58 -0.21 -8.45
C PHE A 138 -6.43 -0.33 -9.43
N ILE A 139 -6.65 0.04 -10.69
CA ILE A 139 -5.58 0.17 -11.67
C ILE A 139 -5.29 1.65 -11.82
N GLY A 140 -4.03 2.02 -11.65
CA GLY A 140 -3.55 3.38 -11.78
C GLY A 140 -2.53 3.51 -12.87
N GLU A 141 -2.61 4.61 -13.62
CA GLU A 141 -1.58 5.01 -14.56
C GLU A 141 -0.59 5.94 -13.87
N VAL A 142 0.68 5.61 -13.93
CA VAL A 142 1.75 6.38 -13.30
C VAL A 142 2.07 7.61 -14.15
N GLU A 143 1.82 8.80 -13.62
CA GLU A 143 2.10 10.08 -14.28
C GLU A 143 3.51 10.61 -13.93
N ALA A 144 4.00 10.30 -12.71
CA ALA A 144 5.34 10.66 -12.26
C ALA A 144 5.85 9.64 -11.23
N CYS A 145 7.15 9.46 -11.17
CA CYS A 145 7.79 8.66 -10.14
C CYS A 145 9.14 9.24 -9.74
N ALA A 146 9.53 8.96 -8.50
CA ALA A 146 10.85 9.26 -7.97
C ALA A 146 11.29 8.11 -7.06
N LEU A 147 12.59 7.98 -6.87
CA LEU A 147 13.18 6.96 -5.99
C LEU A 147 14.40 7.50 -5.28
N ARG A 148 14.75 6.86 -4.16
CA ARG A 148 16.04 7.01 -3.48
C ARG A 148 16.61 5.63 -3.13
N THR A 149 17.91 5.53 -3.02
CA THR A 149 18.57 4.30 -2.59
C THR A 149 18.48 4.17 -1.07
N ALA A 150 17.69 3.20 -0.60
CA ALA A 150 17.61 2.79 0.79
C ALA A 150 16.99 1.38 0.88
N PRO A 151 17.23 0.60 1.95
CA PRO A 151 16.60 -0.69 2.14
C PRO A 151 15.06 -0.55 2.23
N PRO A 152 14.28 -1.36 1.48
CA PRO A 152 12.83 -1.33 1.55
C PRO A 152 12.30 -2.06 2.79
N LEU A 153 11.11 -1.69 3.24
CA LEU A 153 10.36 -2.46 4.23
C LEU A 153 9.74 -3.69 3.56
N VAL A 154 10.00 -4.87 4.13
CA VAL A 154 9.51 -6.16 3.62
C VAL A 154 8.49 -6.76 4.58
N TRP A 155 7.40 -7.28 4.04
CA TRP A 155 6.41 -8.09 4.75
C TRP A 155 6.50 -9.54 4.33
N HIS A 156 6.66 -10.45 5.32
CA HIS A 156 6.71 -11.89 5.08
C HIS A 156 6.27 -12.65 6.32
N GLY A 157 5.52 -13.74 6.15
CA GLY A 157 5.12 -14.62 7.24
C GLY A 157 4.31 -13.93 8.35
N GLY A 158 3.57 -12.87 8.02
CA GLY A 158 2.76 -12.11 8.98
C GLY A 158 3.53 -11.09 9.81
N LYS A 159 4.75 -10.73 9.42
CA LYS A 159 5.60 -9.75 10.13
C LYS A 159 6.45 -8.91 9.17
N TYR A 160 6.88 -7.75 9.64
CA TYR A 160 7.89 -6.94 8.96
C TYR A 160 9.27 -7.55 9.19
N LEU A 161 10.07 -7.61 8.13
CA LEU A 161 11.46 -8.04 8.17
C LEU A 161 12.36 -6.82 7.98
N ALA A 162 13.47 -6.78 8.71
CA ALA A 162 14.60 -5.96 8.33
C ALA A 162 15.22 -6.57 7.06
N ALA A 163 15.61 -5.75 6.08
CA ALA A 163 16.43 -6.22 4.99
C ALA A 163 17.74 -6.76 5.59
N ALA A 164 18.18 -7.95 5.17
CA ALA A 164 19.54 -8.37 5.45
C ALA A 164 20.50 -7.49 4.63
N ASP A 165 21.56 -7.03 5.25
CA ASP A 165 22.66 -6.32 4.58
C ASP A 165 23.32 -7.23 3.53
#